data_bc5af9044e8979fc89f85923b1a1ac0d
#
_entry.id   bc5af9044e8979fc89f85923b1a1ac0d
#
_cell.length_a   1.000
_cell.length_b   1.000
_cell.length_c   1.000
_cell.angle_alpha   90.00
_cell.angle_beta   90.00
_cell.angle_gamma   90.00
#
_symmetry.space_group_name_H-M   'P 1'
#
loop_
_entity.id
_entity.type
_entity.pdbx_description
1 polymer ?
#
loop_
_entity_poly.entity_id
_entity_poly.type
_entity_poly.pdbx_seq_one_letter_code
_entity_poly.pdbx_strand_id
1 'polypeptide(L)'
;MENPEIARILAETADLMEIDGENPFSIRSFRNAASTLDGMPERVADILADPGRDITQIQGIGKGIASALADILARGSFPRRDEMLARYPPTALEMLRIPGLGPKTVRTLWEQFRVSTLEDLARLCQEQKLRALPRMGAKLEEKILQGIAHYRQSAGRFLINHVSTVAAELAPLLGATPAGSLRRGRETVGDLDLLTSRENALELFLQHPRVHDALAAGSNKASARFGAEGLQVDVRMVPPESLGAALCYFTGSKDHNVALRQRALKLGFSLNEYGLFRLSDETRVAGETEAEIHAALGLDFIPPELRENQGEIEAALHHTLPALIEPRDIRGDLHMHTRESDGRATFHEMAAAAQELGHAYIAITDHSKSLAMANGLDERRAVAFAAEVRQFNAGGPPLRVLSGLECDILRDGRMDLEDGALAELDFVVASVHSYMSLEPAEMTDRLLRAIECPSVKVLGHPTGRVLLHRDAYRYEFDTVARAAAARGVAFEINSSPERLDLHAPLIRRARELGCKFIISTDAHHPRHLSNFHYGVTMARRGWLSASDVLNTLPLAEFLASTRH
;
A
#
# COMPACT_ATOMS: atom_id res chain seq x y z
N MET A 1 -11.38 10.51 -19.52
CA MET A 1 -10.55 10.72 -18.31
C MET A 1 -11.33 10.20 -17.11
N GLU A 2 -10.70 9.40 -16.27
CA GLU A 2 -11.34 8.80 -15.09
C GLU A 2 -11.20 9.71 -13.87
N ASN A 3 -12.08 9.54 -12.87
CA ASN A 3 -12.07 10.36 -11.65
C ASN A 3 -10.71 10.45 -10.94
N PRO A 4 -9.92 9.35 -10.79
CA PRO A 4 -8.59 9.43 -10.18
C PRO A 4 -7.60 10.32 -10.93
N GLU A 5 -7.66 10.34 -12.26
CA GLU A 5 -6.80 11.23 -13.08
C GLU A 5 -7.16 12.70 -12.87
N ILE A 6 -8.46 13.01 -12.82
CA ILE A 6 -8.96 14.35 -12.54
C ILE A 6 -8.58 14.79 -11.13
N ALA A 7 -8.76 13.90 -10.16
CA ALA A 7 -8.38 14.13 -8.76
C ALA A 7 -6.89 14.45 -8.63
N ARG A 8 -6.02 13.71 -9.32
CA ARG A 8 -4.58 13.97 -9.37
C ARG A 8 -4.25 15.36 -9.94
N ILE A 9 -4.88 15.75 -11.04
CA ILE A 9 -4.69 17.08 -11.66
C ILE A 9 -5.04 18.20 -10.68
N LEU A 10 -6.14 18.06 -9.93
CA LEU A 10 -6.54 19.04 -8.92
C LEU A 10 -5.57 19.06 -7.72
N ALA A 11 -5.13 17.91 -7.25
CA ALA A 11 -4.18 17.79 -6.14
C ALA A 11 -2.81 18.40 -6.49
N GLU A 12 -2.24 18.05 -7.65
CA GLU A 12 -0.99 18.65 -8.16
C GLU A 12 -1.10 20.18 -8.30
N THR A 13 -2.27 20.68 -8.76
CA THR A 13 -2.49 22.11 -8.85
C THR A 13 -2.52 22.76 -7.48
N ALA A 14 -3.17 22.14 -6.48
CA ALA A 14 -3.17 22.62 -5.10
C ALA A 14 -1.75 22.68 -4.51
N ASP A 15 -0.90 21.72 -4.82
CA ASP A 15 0.50 21.68 -4.38
C ASP A 15 1.32 22.81 -5.02
N LEU A 16 1.15 23.06 -6.30
CA LEU A 16 1.77 24.19 -6.99
C LEU A 16 1.29 25.54 -6.44
N MET A 17 0.00 25.69 -6.14
CA MET A 17 -0.57 26.86 -5.48
C MET A 17 0.01 27.07 -4.09
N GLU A 18 0.30 26.01 -3.34
CA GLU A 18 0.92 26.09 -2.03
C GLU A 18 2.41 26.49 -2.14
N ILE A 19 3.13 26.00 -3.14
CA ILE A 19 4.48 26.47 -3.48
C ILE A 19 4.44 27.97 -3.80
N ASP A 20 3.47 28.43 -4.56
CA ASP A 20 3.30 29.85 -4.90
C ASP A 20 2.91 30.73 -3.69
N GLY A 21 2.42 30.11 -2.63
CA GLY A 21 1.98 30.80 -1.39
C GLY A 21 0.62 31.43 -1.53
N GLU A 22 -0.26 30.85 -2.32
CA GLU A 22 -1.62 31.29 -2.51
C GLU A 22 -2.49 31.20 -1.26
N ASN A 23 -3.73 31.68 -1.40
CA ASN A 23 -4.71 31.66 -0.32
C ASN A 23 -5.00 30.23 0.16
N PRO A 24 -4.81 29.92 1.45
CA PRO A 24 -5.04 28.58 1.99
C PRO A 24 -6.47 28.04 1.78
N PHE A 25 -7.47 28.91 1.70
CA PHE A 25 -8.86 28.49 1.42
C PHE A 25 -9.01 27.99 -0.02
N SER A 26 -8.35 28.63 -0.97
CA SER A 26 -8.34 28.19 -2.37
C SER A 26 -7.64 26.85 -2.49
N ILE A 27 -6.45 26.68 -1.92
CA ILE A 27 -5.69 25.43 -1.88
C ILE A 27 -6.54 24.30 -1.29
N ARG A 28 -7.21 24.55 -0.16
CA ARG A 28 -8.08 23.57 0.49
C ARG A 28 -9.26 23.16 -0.41
N SER A 29 -9.85 24.12 -1.14
CA SER A 29 -10.96 23.80 -2.06
C SER A 29 -10.53 22.83 -3.15
N PHE A 30 -9.34 22.98 -3.73
CA PHE A 30 -8.82 22.04 -4.73
C PHE A 30 -8.49 20.68 -4.12
N ARG A 31 -7.90 20.63 -2.92
CA ARG A 31 -7.63 19.37 -2.22
C ARG A 31 -8.90 18.62 -1.84
N ASN A 32 -9.91 19.34 -1.33
CA ASN A 32 -11.20 18.72 -0.97
C ASN A 32 -11.88 18.17 -2.23
N ALA A 33 -11.89 18.91 -3.33
CA ALA A 33 -12.44 18.44 -4.58
C ALA A 33 -11.71 17.20 -5.12
N ALA A 34 -10.38 17.22 -5.13
CA ALA A 34 -9.57 16.06 -5.51
C ALA A 34 -9.95 14.82 -4.67
N SER A 35 -10.05 15.01 -3.36
CA SER A 35 -10.44 13.97 -2.42
C SER A 35 -11.87 13.47 -2.63
N THR A 36 -12.83 14.35 -2.94
CA THR A 36 -14.21 13.98 -3.26
C THR A 36 -14.26 13.13 -4.53
N LEU A 37 -13.57 13.55 -5.58
CA LEU A 37 -13.55 12.84 -6.87
C LEU A 37 -12.88 11.46 -6.77
N ASP A 38 -11.79 11.38 -6.02
CA ASP A 38 -11.09 10.12 -5.78
C ASP A 38 -11.97 9.10 -5.03
N GLY A 39 -12.93 9.61 -4.19
CA GLY A 39 -13.94 8.80 -3.47
C GLY A 39 -15.22 8.50 -4.24
N MET A 40 -15.43 9.10 -5.42
CA MET A 40 -16.70 9.07 -6.10
C MET A 40 -16.84 7.85 -7.02
N PRO A 41 -17.86 6.97 -6.84
CA PRO A 41 -18.04 5.78 -7.67
C PRO A 41 -18.53 6.13 -9.09
N GLU A 42 -19.26 7.24 -9.27
CA GLU A 42 -19.80 7.69 -10.53
C GLU A 42 -18.82 8.63 -11.24
N ARG A 43 -18.67 8.46 -12.56
CA ARG A 43 -17.74 9.28 -13.34
C ARG A 43 -18.21 10.73 -13.45
N VAL A 44 -17.32 11.66 -13.16
CA VAL A 44 -17.58 13.11 -13.33
C VAL A 44 -18.01 13.45 -14.76
N ALA A 45 -17.44 12.75 -15.75
CA ALA A 45 -17.78 12.94 -17.15
C ALA A 45 -19.27 12.67 -17.43
N ASP A 46 -19.84 11.64 -16.81
CA ASP A 46 -21.23 11.25 -17.00
C ASP A 46 -22.19 12.25 -16.32
N ILE A 47 -21.80 12.77 -15.14
CA ILE A 47 -22.57 13.80 -14.44
C ILE A 47 -22.59 15.12 -15.22
N LEU A 48 -21.45 15.53 -15.77
CA LEU A 48 -21.37 16.76 -16.56
C LEU A 48 -22.02 16.65 -17.94
N ALA A 49 -22.17 15.44 -18.48
CA ALA A 49 -22.88 15.19 -19.74
C ALA A 49 -24.41 15.17 -19.58
N ASP A 50 -24.94 15.04 -18.35
CA ASP A 50 -26.36 15.02 -18.08
C ASP A 50 -26.89 16.45 -17.81
N PRO A 51 -27.72 17.04 -18.71
CA PRO A 51 -28.24 18.38 -18.54
C PRO A 51 -29.21 18.54 -17.34
N GLY A 52 -29.71 17.43 -16.78
CA GLY A 52 -30.60 17.43 -15.62
C GLY A 52 -29.86 17.47 -14.28
N ARG A 53 -28.52 17.42 -14.29
CA ARG A 53 -27.70 17.33 -13.08
C ARG A 53 -26.79 18.53 -12.92
N ASP A 54 -26.67 18.98 -11.68
CA ASP A 54 -25.74 20.06 -11.30
C ASP A 54 -24.64 19.50 -10.39
N ILE A 55 -23.42 19.40 -10.94
CA ILE A 55 -22.25 18.90 -10.22
C ILE A 55 -21.91 19.73 -8.97
N THR A 56 -22.36 20.98 -8.90
CA THR A 56 -22.12 21.84 -7.72
C THR A 56 -22.95 21.43 -6.50
N GLN A 57 -23.91 20.51 -6.65
CA GLN A 57 -24.62 19.88 -5.54
C GLN A 57 -23.77 18.85 -4.79
N ILE A 58 -22.67 18.40 -5.39
CA ILE A 58 -21.73 17.47 -4.74
C ILE A 58 -20.91 18.25 -3.71
N GLN A 59 -20.90 17.76 -2.49
CA GLN A 59 -20.15 18.39 -1.40
C GLN A 59 -18.66 18.50 -1.77
N GLY A 60 -18.10 19.71 -1.62
CA GLY A 60 -16.72 19.98 -1.99
C GLY A 60 -16.51 20.48 -3.42
N ILE A 61 -17.54 20.47 -4.28
CA ILE A 61 -17.46 20.96 -5.66
C ILE A 61 -18.24 22.27 -5.80
N GLY A 62 -17.55 23.39 -5.66
CA GLY A 62 -18.10 24.74 -5.94
C GLY A 62 -18.01 25.11 -7.43
N LYS A 63 -18.62 26.25 -7.82
CA LYS A 63 -18.65 26.74 -9.21
C LYS A 63 -17.25 26.81 -9.87
N GLY A 64 -16.22 27.25 -9.15
CA GLY A 64 -14.86 27.33 -9.69
C GLY A 64 -14.25 25.95 -9.99
N ILE A 65 -14.51 24.98 -9.12
CA ILE A 65 -14.09 23.59 -9.34
C ILE A 65 -14.89 22.98 -10.50
N ALA A 66 -16.21 23.20 -10.57
CA ALA A 66 -17.04 22.69 -11.66
C ALA A 66 -16.56 23.19 -13.03
N SER A 67 -16.16 24.46 -13.13
CA SER A 67 -15.54 25.01 -14.36
C SER A 67 -14.21 24.32 -14.66
N ALA A 68 -13.35 24.13 -13.66
CA ALA A 68 -12.08 23.43 -13.85
C ALA A 68 -12.28 21.98 -14.32
N LEU A 69 -13.29 21.27 -13.79
CA LEU A 69 -13.63 19.91 -14.20
C LEU A 69 -14.05 19.83 -15.68
N ALA A 70 -14.89 20.77 -16.12
CA ALA A 70 -15.28 20.86 -17.53
C ALA A 70 -14.06 21.09 -18.44
N ASP A 71 -13.17 22.01 -18.05
CA ASP A 71 -11.93 22.28 -18.78
C ASP A 71 -10.99 21.06 -18.81
N ILE A 72 -10.82 20.37 -17.69
CA ILE A 72 -9.99 19.17 -17.59
C ILE A 72 -10.50 18.07 -18.53
N LEU A 73 -11.81 17.82 -18.53
CA LEU A 73 -12.41 16.83 -19.43
C LEU A 73 -12.25 17.19 -20.90
N ALA A 74 -12.36 18.50 -21.23
CA ALA A 74 -12.28 18.97 -22.61
C ALA A 74 -10.85 18.99 -23.18
N ARG A 75 -9.85 19.34 -22.39
CA ARG A 75 -8.48 19.60 -22.85
C ARG A 75 -7.35 19.08 -21.98
N GLY A 76 -7.66 18.31 -20.93
CA GLY A 76 -6.65 17.71 -20.00
C GLY A 76 -6.02 18.69 -19.02
N SER A 77 -6.41 19.99 -19.03
CA SER A 77 -5.89 21.05 -18.16
C SER A 77 -6.91 22.16 -17.99
N PHE A 78 -6.61 23.14 -17.14
CA PHE A 78 -7.44 24.31 -16.91
C PHE A 78 -6.58 25.55 -16.60
N PRO A 79 -7.10 26.80 -16.78
CA PRO A 79 -6.29 28.01 -16.76
C PRO A 79 -5.38 28.17 -15.54
N ARG A 80 -5.88 27.81 -14.36
CA ARG A 80 -5.09 27.95 -13.11
C ARG A 80 -3.89 27.01 -13.09
N ARG A 81 -4.07 25.76 -13.53
CA ARG A 81 -2.97 24.81 -13.66
C ARG A 81 -1.94 25.29 -14.67
N ASP A 82 -2.41 25.77 -15.82
CA ASP A 82 -1.53 26.26 -16.90
C ASP A 82 -0.67 27.43 -16.40
N GLU A 83 -1.26 28.36 -15.63
CA GLU A 83 -0.56 29.48 -15.00
C GLU A 83 0.52 28.98 -14.02
N MET A 84 0.22 28.02 -13.17
CA MET A 84 1.18 27.45 -12.22
C MET A 84 2.33 26.73 -12.93
N LEU A 85 2.04 25.93 -13.94
CA LEU A 85 3.06 25.21 -14.73
C LEU A 85 3.91 26.17 -15.59
N ALA A 86 3.40 27.33 -15.97
CA ALA A 86 4.20 28.36 -16.62
C ALA A 86 5.20 29.03 -15.64
N ARG A 87 4.89 29.03 -14.34
CA ARG A 87 5.70 29.68 -13.30
C ARG A 87 6.71 28.73 -12.65
N TYR A 88 6.32 27.48 -12.42
CA TYR A 88 7.13 26.46 -11.77
C TYR A 88 7.39 25.28 -12.69
N PRO A 89 8.63 24.71 -12.68
CA PRO A 89 8.90 23.52 -13.48
C PRO A 89 8.11 22.32 -12.93
N PRO A 90 7.74 21.33 -13.76
CA PRO A 90 7.04 20.12 -13.31
C PRO A 90 7.81 19.36 -12.19
N THR A 91 9.14 19.45 -12.20
CA THR A 91 10.02 18.88 -11.17
C THR A 91 9.86 19.52 -9.77
N ALA A 92 9.19 20.66 -9.67
CA ALA A 92 8.82 21.23 -8.36
C ALA A 92 7.89 20.27 -7.58
N LEU A 93 7.01 19.54 -8.27
CA LEU A 93 6.17 18.50 -7.67
C LEU A 93 7.00 17.27 -7.24
N GLU A 94 8.02 16.91 -8.02
CA GLU A 94 8.95 15.83 -7.65
C GLU A 94 9.73 16.17 -6.38
N MET A 95 10.15 17.43 -6.22
CA MET A 95 10.85 17.89 -5.02
C MET A 95 9.99 17.75 -3.77
N LEU A 96 8.68 17.92 -3.85
CA LEU A 96 7.78 17.71 -2.70
C LEU A 96 7.76 16.27 -2.21
N ARG A 97 8.15 15.30 -3.05
CA ARG A 97 8.28 13.89 -2.68
C ARG A 97 9.57 13.59 -1.90
N ILE A 98 10.49 14.54 -1.83
CA ILE A 98 11.75 14.38 -1.09
C ILE A 98 11.53 14.69 0.39
N PRO A 99 11.83 13.77 1.32
CA PRO A 99 11.65 13.99 2.76
C PRO A 99 12.40 15.22 3.26
N GLY A 100 11.67 16.15 3.89
CA GLY A 100 12.22 17.42 4.41
C GLY A 100 12.02 18.61 3.47
N LEU A 101 11.47 18.42 2.27
CA LEU A 101 11.09 19.50 1.36
C LEU A 101 9.57 19.72 1.41
N GLY A 102 9.16 20.77 2.11
CA GLY A 102 7.78 21.25 2.04
C GLY A 102 7.64 22.37 0.98
N PRO A 103 6.40 22.78 0.65
CA PRO A 103 6.12 23.79 -0.37
C PRO A 103 6.91 25.09 -0.19
N LYS A 104 7.02 25.60 1.05
CA LYS A 104 7.81 26.80 1.35
C LYS A 104 9.31 26.62 1.07
N THR A 105 9.84 25.43 1.33
CA THR A 105 11.26 25.11 1.08
C THR A 105 11.50 25.03 -0.43
N VAL A 106 10.61 24.34 -1.17
CA VAL A 106 10.68 24.24 -2.64
C VAL A 106 10.61 25.63 -3.27
N ARG A 107 9.70 26.48 -2.82
CA ARG A 107 9.63 27.90 -3.24
C ARG A 107 10.96 28.62 -3.02
N THR A 108 11.53 28.54 -1.82
CA THR A 108 12.81 29.20 -1.48
C THR A 108 13.94 28.71 -2.39
N LEU A 109 14.02 27.39 -2.65
CA LEU A 109 15.01 26.81 -3.54
C LEU A 109 14.87 27.31 -4.97
N TRP A 110 13.63 27.42 -5.46
CA TRP A 110 13.34 27.99 -6.78
C TRP A 110 13.69 29.48 -6.87
N GLU A 111 13.28 30.27 -5.89
CA GLU A 111 13.51 31.72 -5.89
C GLU A 111 15.00 32.08 -5.76
N GLN A 112 15.75 31.38 -4.88
CA GLN A 112 17.13 31.72 -4.54
C GLN A 112 18.14 31.08 -5.50
N PHE A 113 17.91 29.85 -5.93
CA PHE A 113 18.90 29.07 -6.68
C PHE A 113 18.40 28.61 -8.04
N ARG A 114 17.15 28.88 -8.41
CA ARG A 114 16.54 28.40 -9.65
C ARG A 114 16.66 26.90 -9.84
N VAL A 115 16.53 26.15 -8.74
CA VAL A 115 16.59 24.69 -8.75
C VAL A 115 15.45 24.15 -9.60
N SER A 116 15.78 23.56 -10.74
CA SER A 116 14.81 23.05 -11.70
C SER A 116 14.84 21.53 -11.84
N THR A 117 15.85 20.86 -11.27
CA THR A 117 16.00 19.40 -11.32
C THR A 117 16.45 18.84 -9.97
N LEU A 118 16.25 17.54 -9.75
CA LEU A 118 16.79 16.85 -8.57
C LEU A 118 18.31 16.82 -8.56
N GLU A 119 18.94 16.87 -9.75
CA GLU A 119 20.39 16.97 -9.93
C GLU A 119 20.91 18.31 -9.41
N ASP A 120 20.23 19.41 -9.74
CA ASP A 120 20.58 20.74 -9.23
C ASP A 120 20.49 20.77 -7.69
N LEU A 121 19.43 20.18 -7.15
CA LEU A 121 19.21 20.09 -5.69
C LEU A 121 20.33 19.26 -5.03
N ALA A 122 20.67 18.10 -5.59
CA ALA A 122 21.74 17.24 -5.08
C ALA A 122 23.09 17.96 -5.09
N ARG A 123 23.40 18.69 -6.18
CA ARG A 123 24.62 19.49 -6.29
C ARG A 123 24.70 20.59 -5.23
N LEU A 124 23.61 21.33 -4.99
CA LEU A 124 23.57 22.36 -3.94
C LEU A 124 23.80 21.78 -2.54
N CYS A 125 23.25 20.60 -2.25
CA CYS A 125 23.49 19.90 -0.98
C CYS A 125 24.97 19.46 -0.86
N GLN A 126 25.56 18.89 -1.92
CA GLN A 126 26.97 18.48 -1.95
C GLN A 126 27.91 19.66 -1.79
N GLU A 127 27.59 20.80 -2.41
CA GLU A 127 28.32 22.06 -2.29
C GLU A 127 28.04 22.79 -0.96
N GLN A 128 27.22 22.22 -0.08
CA GLN A 128 26.86 22.77 1.24
C GLN A 128 26.22 24.18 1.19
N LYS A 129 25.61 24.51 0.07
CA LYS A 129 25.03 25.84 -0.18
C LYS A 129 23.73 26.09 0.56
N LEU A 130 22.97 25.04 0.91
CA LEU A 130 21.70 25.20 1.63
C LEU A 130 21.91 25.69 3.06
N ARG A 131 23.07 25.42 3.67
CA ARG A 131 23.41 25.86 5.03
C ARG A 131 23.42 27.39 5.19
N ALA A 132 23.57 28.12 4.09
CA ALA A 132 23.50 29.59 4.08
C ALA A 132 22.07 30.12 4.26
N LEU A 133 21.05 29.28 4.09
CA LEU A 133 19.64 29.65 4.22
C LEU A 133 19.14 29.47 5.66
N PRO A 134 18.25 30.35 6.14
CA PRO A 134 17.65 30.21 7.45
C PRO A 134 16.93 28.86 7.60
N ARG A 135 17.18 28.16 8.70
CA ARG A 135 16.58 26.86 9.05
C ARG A 135 16.99 25.68 8.16
N MET A 136 17.97 25.83 7.28
CA MET A 136 18.51 24.78 6.42
C MET A 136 19.94 24.41 6.87
N GLY A 137 20.06 23.46 7.78
CA GLY A 137 21.34 23.00 8.33
C GLY A 137 21.86 21.73 7.65
N ALA A 138 23.05 21.28 8.06
CA ALA A 138 23.72 20.07 7.54
C ALA A 138 22.83 18.81 7.59
N LYS A 139 22.02 18.65 8.65
CA LYS A 139 21.08 17.52 8.77
C LYS A 139 20.00 17.52 7.68
N LEU A 140 19.56 18.69 7.24
CA LEU A 140 18.58 18.77 6.16
C LEU A 140 19.21 18.42 4.82
N GLU A 141 20.43 18.90 4.53
CA GLU A 141 21.16 18.54 3.31
C GLU A 141 21.39 17.02 3.20
N GLU A 142 21.81 16.38 4.30
CA GLU A 142 21.97 14.92 4.35
C GLU A 142 20.65 14.19 4.10
N LYS A 143 19.56 14.65 4.76
CA LYS A 143 18.23 14.08 4.57
C LYS A 143 17.73 14.24 3.13
N ILE A 144 17.99 15.37 2.50
CA ILE A 144 17.64 15.62 1.08
C ILE A 144 18.44 14.67 0.18
N LEU A 145 19.74 14.51 0.37
CA LEU A 145 20.57 13.61 -0.44
C LEU A 145 20.11 12.15 -0.31
N GLN A 146 19.81 11.70 0.90
CA GLN A 146 19.22 10.37 1.14
C GLN A 146 17.86 10.24 0.46
N GLY A 147 17.00 11.26 0.56
CA GLY A 147 15.71 11.30 -0.08
C GLY A 147 15.78 11.25 -1.61
N ILE A 148 16.73 11.97 -2.22
CA ILE A 148 16.97 11.91 -3.68
C ILE A 148 17.45 10.51 -4.11
N ALA A 149 18.35 9.89 -3.33
CA ALA A 149 18.81 8.53 -3.61
C ALA A 149 17.65 7.54 -3.54
N HIS A 150 16.80 7.64 -2.51
CA HIS A 150 15.60 6.83 -2.37
C HIS A 150 14.59 7.07 -3.51
N TYR A 151 14.31 8.33 -3.85
CA TYR A 151 13.42 8.70 -4.96
C TYR A 151 13.91 8.10 -6.30
N ARG A 152 15.23 8.15 -6.58
CA ARG A 152 15.80 7.54 -7.78
C ARG A 152 15.69 6.01 -7.80
N GLN A 153 15.79 5.35 -6.65
CA GLN A 153 15.58 3.90 -6.54
C GLN A 153 14.11 3.53 -6.73
N SER A 154 13.20 4.40 -6.32
CA SER A 154 11.75 4.22 -6.49
C SER A 154 11.20 4.80 -7.79
N ALA A 155 12.00 5.58 -8.54
CA ALA A 155 11.59 6.16 -9.83
C ALA A 155 11.15 5.05 -10.80
N GLY A 156 9.95 5.20 -11.34
CA GLY A 156 9.34 4.20 -12.22
C GLY A 156 8.74 2.98 -11.49
N ARG A 157 8.61 3.03 -10.15
CA ARG A 157 7.87 2.02 -9.40
C ARG A 157 6.51 2.55 -8.96
N PHE A 158 5.55 1.65 -8.94
CA PHE A 158 4.14 1.92 -8.62
C PHE A 158 3.72 1.09 -7.42
N LEU A 159 2.81 1.59 -6.61
CA LEU A 159 2.19 0.80 -5.55
C LEU A 159 1.42 -0.38 -6.15
N ILE A 160 1.36 -1.48 -5.44
CA ILE A 160 0.72 -2.72 -5.90
C ILE A 160 -0.75 -2.50 -6.30
N ASN A 161 -1.51 -1.68 -5.58
CA ASN A 161 -2.91 -1.40 -5.88
C ASN A 161 -3.10 -0.74 -7.24
N HIS A 162 -2.23 0.20 -7.60
CA HIS A 162 -2.26 0.84 -8.92
C HIS A 162 -2.06 -0.18 -10.04
N VAL A 163 -1.03 -1.02 -9.92
CA VAL A 163 -0.73 -2.03 -10.95
C VAL A 163 -1.79 -3.14 -10.97
N SER A 164 -2.35 -3.51 -9.81
CA SER A 164 -3.46 -4.47 -9.71
C SER A 164 -4.71 -3.97 -10.43
N THR A 165 -5.01 -2.66 -10.34
CA THR A 165 -6.13 -2.06 -11.06
C THR A 165 -5.93 -2.15 -12.57
N VAL A 166 -4.74 -1.82 -13.06
CA VAL A 166 -4.41 -1.97 -14.50
C VAL A 166 -4.45 -3.44 -14.94
N ALA A 167 -3.95 -4.34 -14.12
CA ALA A 167 -4.01 -5.78 -14.40
C ALA A 167 -5.46 -6.29 -14.44
N ALA A 168 -6.32 -5.84 -13.53
CA ALA A 168 -7.75 -6.19 -13.51
C ALA A 168 -8.51 -5.70 -14.77
N GLU A 169 -8.10 -4.58 -15.35
CA GLU A 169 -8.62 -4.06 -16.61
C GLU A 169 -8.12 -4.87 -17.82
N LEU A 170 -6.81 -5.10 -17.91
CA LEU A 170 -6.19 -5.67 -19.09
C LEU A 170 -6.25 -7.21 -19.15
N ALA A 171 -6.11 -7.91 -18.03
CA ALA A 171 -6.01 -9.37 -18.04
C ALA A 171 -7.26 -10.06 -18.62
N PRO A 172 -8.51 -9.68 -18.25
CA PRO A 172 -9.71 -10.24 -18.88
C PRO A 172 -9.82 -9.90 -20.37
N LEU A 173 -9.51 -8.66 -20.75
CA LEU A 173 -9.56 -8.20 -22.13
C LEU A 173 -8.62 -9.01 -23.03
N LEU A 174 -7.43 -9.31 -22.53
CA LEU A 174 -6.38 -10.00 -23.28
C LEU A 174 -6.38 -11.52 -23.09
N GLY A 175 -7.26 -12.07 -22.23
CA GLY A 175 -7.21 -13.46 -21.83
C GLY A 175 -5.84 -13.81 -21.22
N ALA A 176 -5.27 -12.89 -20.44
CA ALA A 176 -3.91 -12.97 -19.94
C ALA A 176 -3.85 -13.26 -18.44
N THR A 177 -2.75 -13.84 -18.01
CA THR A 177 -2.41 -14.05 -16.59
C THR A 177 -1.27 -13.11 -16.21
N PRO A 178 -1.42 -12.31 -15.13
CA PRO A 178 -0.33 -11.51 -14.60
C PRO A 178 0.85 -12.40 -14.14
N ALA A 179 2.06 -11.88 -14.30
CA ALA A 179 3.30 -12.51 -13.87
C ALA A 179 4.17 -11.50 -13.09
N GLY A 180 5.46 -11.70 -13.05
CA GLY A 180 6.43 -10.75 -12.49
C GLY A 180 6.25 -10.49 -11.00
N SER A 181 6.68 -9.33 -10.60
CA SER A 181 6.65 -8.89 -9.19
C SER A 181 5.22 -8.67 -8.68
N LEU A 182 4.27 -8.33 -9.54
CA LEU A 182 2.85 -8.22 -9.19
C LEU A 182 2.31 -9.58 -8.70
N ARG A 183 2.54 -10.64 -9.46
CA ARG A 183 2.06 -11.98 -9.11
C ARG A 183 2.71 -12.52 -7.83
N ARG A 184 3.95 -12.12 -7.54
CA ARG A 184 4.60 -12.42 -6.25
C ARG A 184 4.11 -11.55 -5.10
N GLY A 185 3.19 -10.62 -5.35
CA GLY A 185 2.64 -9.72 -4.34
C GLY A 185 3.65 -8.70 -3.78
N ARG A 186 4.62 -8.23 -4.60
CA ARG A 186 5.58 -7.20 -4.15
C ARG A 186 4.85 -5.89 -3.85
N GLU A 187 5.24 -5.21 -2.78
CA GLU A 187 4.61 -3.96 -2.31
C GLU A 187 4.64 -2.86 -3.37
N THR A 188 5.70 -2.85 -4.18
CA THR A 188 5.85 -1.96 -5.32
C THR A 188 6.26 -2.75 -6.55
N VAL A 189 5.80 -2.31 -7.71
CA VAL A 189 5.95 -2.99 -9.00
C VAL A 189 6.54 -2.01 -10.01
N GLY A 190 7.53 -2.41 -10.80
CA GLY A 190 8.16 -1.56 -11.82
C GLY A 190 7.45 -1.64 -13.17
N ASP A 191 7.01 -2.83 -13.53
CA ASP A 191 6.37 -3.14 -14.79
C ASP A 191 5.29 -4.22 -14.61
N LEU A 192 4.31 -4.27 -15.48
CA LEU A 192 3.27 -5.27 -15.51
C LEU A 192 3.55 -6.29 -16.61
N ASP A 193 3.92 -7.50 -16.24
CA ASP A 193 4.03 -8.63 -17.18
C ASP A 193 2.68 -9.36 -17.30
N LEU A 194 2.20 -9.55 -18.52
CA LEU A 194 0.99 -10.29 -18.86
C LEU A 194 1.32 -11.42 -19.85
N LEU A 195 0.96 -12.64 -19.52
CA LEU A 195 1.16 -13.82 -20.36
C LEU A 195 -0.18 -14.30 -20.91
N THR A 196 -0.24 -14.59 -22.21
CA THR A 196 -1.46 -15.03 -22.86
C THR A 196 -1.17 -16.03 -23.98
N SER A 197 -2.15 -16.90 -24.29
CA SER A 197 -2.15 -17.74 -25.48
C SER A 197 -3.14 -17.26 -26.54
N ARG A 198 -3.77 -16.09 -26.33
CA ARG A 198 -4.77 -15.54 -27.25
C ARG A 198 -4.08 -14.84 -28.44
N GLU A 199 -4.33 -15.29 -29.66
CA GLU A 199 -3.63 -14.83 -30.88
C GLU A 199 -3.72 -13.33 -31.15
N ASN A 200 -4.86 -12.69 -30.89
CA ASN A 200 -5.05 -11.24 -31.17
C ASN A 200 -4.77 -10.34 -29.97
N ALA A 201 -4.21 -10.87 -28.87
CA ALA A 201 -4.02 -10.10 -27.64
C ALA A 201 -3.06 -8.93 -27.80
N LEU A 202 -1.98 -9.09 -28.58
CA LEU A 202 -1.00 -8.02 -28.81
C LEU A 202 -1.61 -6.84 -29.58
N GLU A 203 -2.45 -7.14 -30.57
CA GLU A 203 -3.17 -6.11 -31.34
C GLU A 203 -4.18 -5.38 -30.45
N LEU A 204 -5.01 -6.13 -29.69
CA LEU A 204 -5.97 -5.55 -28.76
C LEU A 204 -5.30 -4.65 -27.74
N PHE A 205 -4.13 -5.06 -27.22
CA PHE A 205 -3.35 -4.25 -26.28
C PHE A 205 -2.88 -2.94 -26.92
N LEU A 206 -2.23 -3.00 -28.09
CA LEU A 206 -1.67 -1.84 -28.75
C LEU A 206 -2.73 -0.85 -29.25
N GLN A 207 -3.96 -1.33 -29.52
CA GLN A 207 -5.11 -0.49 -29.89
C GLN A 207 -5.87 0.08 -28.69
N HIS A 208 -5.48 -0.28 -27.47
CA HIS A 208 -6.19 0.19 -26.27
C HIS A 208 -6.04 1.71 -26.10
N PRO A 209 -7.13 2.47 -25.82
CA PRO A 209 -7.10 3.94 -25.77
C PRO A 209 -6.12 4.54 -24.76
N ARG A 210 -5.79 3.79 -23.70
CA ARG A 210 -4.85 4.21 -22.65
C ARG A 210 -3.40 3.82 -22.95
N VAL A 211 -3.13 3.16 -24.07
CA VAL A 211 -1.77 2.85 -24.50
C VAL A 211 -1.15 4.10 -25.12
N HIS A 212 0.01 4.48 -24.62
CA HIS A 212 0.86 5.53 -25.16
C HIS A 212 2.22 4.92 -25.47
N ASP A 213 3.00 5.52 -26.34
CA ASP A 213 4.40 5.16 -26.61
C ASP A 213 4.66 3.64 -26.70
N ALA A 214 4.34 3.04 -27.82
CA ALA A 214 4.71 1.65 -28.08
C ALA A 214 6.23 1.49 -28.05
N LEU A 215 6.75 0.78 -27.05
CA LEU A 215 8.19 0.57 -26.84
C LEU A 215 8.73 -0.58 -27.68
N ALA A 216 7.91 -1.62 -27.90
CA ALA A 216 8.21 -2.75 -28.75
C ALA A 216 6.92 -3.38 -29.30
N ALA A 217 6.94 -3.78 -30.55
CA ALA A 217 5.87 -4.53 -31.20
C ALA A 217 6.50 -5.64 -32.07
N GLY A 218 6.41 -6.87 -31.61
CA GLY A 218 6.90 -8.07 -32.29
C GLY A 218 5.79 -9.08 -32.50
N SER A 219 6.13 -10.23 -33.08
CA SER A 219 5.15 -11.30 -33.35
C SER A 219 4.61 -11.98 -32.07
N ASN A 220 5.38 -11.98 -30.99
CA ASN A 220 5.05 -12.67 -29.74
C ASN A 220 5.20 -11.80 -28.50
N LYS A 221 5.55 -10.52 -28.65
CA LYS A 221 5.68 -9.55 -27.55
C LYS A 221 5.25 -8.17 -28.01
N ALA A 222 4.48 -7.48 -27.16
CA ALA A 222 4.25 -6.04 -27.23
C ALA A 222 4.59 -5.39 -25.88
N SER A 223 5.21 -4.22 -25.92
CA SER A 223 5.53 -3.41 -24.74
C SER A 223 5.10 -1.97 -25.00
N ALA A 224 4.42 -1.35 -24.06
CA ALA A 224 4.00 0.03 -24.18
C ALA A 224 3.88 0.72 -22.80
N ARG A 225 3.83 2.04 -22.80
CA ARG A 225 3.42 2.84 -21.65
C ARG A 225 1.90 2.88 -21.57
N PHE A 226 1.35 2.68 -20.39
CA PHE A 226 -0.09 2.62 -20.14
C PHE A 226 -0.51 3.64 -19.08
N GLY A 227 -1.62 4.35 -19.36
CA GLY A 227 -2.13 5.37 -18.45
C GLY A 227 -1.26 6.62 -18.35
N ALA A 228 -1.77 7.65 -17.69
CA ALA A 228 -1.08 8.93 -17.54
C ALA A 228 0.21 8.83 -16.71
N GLU A 229 0.31 7.85 -15.82
CA GLU A 229 1.49 7.59 -15.00
C GLU A 229 2.59 6.86 -15.76
N GLY A 230 2.30 6.36 -16.97
CA GLY A 230 3.26 5.73 -17.85
C GLY A 230 3.78 4.38 -17.33
N LEU A 231 2.92 3.57 -16.69
CA LEU A 231 3.28 2.22 -16.29
C LEU A 231 3.71 1.40 -17.52
N GLN A 232 4.87 0.81 -17.49
CA GLN A 232 5.26 -0.13 -18.54
C GLN A 232 4.45 -1.41 -18.42
N VAL A 233 3.80 -1.80 -19.51
CA VAL A 233 3.07 -3.08 -19.63
C VAL A 233 3.72 -3.91 -20.73
N ASP A 234 4.10 -5.12 -20.39
CA ASP A 234 4.66 -6.11 -21.29
C ASP A 234 3.65 -7.25 -21.48
N VAL A 235 3.15 -7.41 -22.69
CA VAL A 235 2.26 -8.53 -23.07
C VAL A 235 3.06 -9.52 -23.89
N ARG A 236 3.07 -10.77 -23.46
CA ARG A 236 3.76 -11.87 -24.16
C ARG A 236 2.77 -12.95 -24.56
N MET A 237 2.81 -13.30 -25.83
CA MET A 237 2.07 -14.42 -26.37
C MET A 237 2.93 -15.67 -26.28
N VAL A 238 2.40 -16.72 -25.68
CA VAL A 238 3.09 -18.01 -25.50
C VAL A 238 2.17 -19.15 -25.96
N PRO A 239 2.72 -20.22 -26.53
CA PRO A 239 1.92 -21.39 -26.86
C PRO A 239 1.24 -21.98 -25.62
N PRO A 240 0.00 -22.49 -25.72
CA PRO A 240 -0.73 -23.06 -24.57
C PRO A 240 0.08 -24.09 -23.80
N GLU A 241 0.77 -24.96 -24.52
CA GLU A 241 1.61 -26.02 -23.97
C GLU A 241 2.84 -25.48 -23.21
N SER A 242 3.24 -24.22 -23.37
CA SER A 242 4.36 -23.58 -22.69
C SER A 242 3.91 -22.62 -21.60
N LEU A 243 2.60 -22.45 -21.39
CA LEU A 243 2.06 -21.42 -20.49
C LEU A 243 2.55 -21.57 -19.04
N GLY A 244 2.58 -22.81 -18.52
CA GLY A 244 3.08 -23.08 -17.18
C GLY A 244 4.57 -22.78 -17.01
N ALA A 245 5.38 -23.14 -18.02
CA ALA A 245 6.81 -22.85 -18.02
C ALA A 245 7.09 -21.34 -18.12
N ALA A 246 6.35 -20.65 -18.97
CA ALA A 246 6.42 -19.19 -19.07
C ALA A 246 5.98 -18.52 -17.76
N LEU A 247 4.90 -18.98 -17.11
CA LEU A 247 4.48 -18.49 -15.81
C LEU A 247 5.56 -18.69 -14.74
N CYS A 248 6.20 -19.87 -14.66
CA CYS A 248 7.34 -20.09 -13.77
C CYS A 248 8.46 -19.08 -14.05
N TYR A 249 8.85 -18.95 -15.32
CA TYR A 249 9.98 -18.10 -15.73
C TYR A 249 9.73 -16.61 -15.46
N PHE A 250 8.59 -16.08 -15.95
CA PHE A 250 8.27 -14.66 -15.84
C PHE A 250 7.75 -14.25 -14.46
N THR A 251 7.18 -15.17 -13.68
CA THR A 251 6.86 -14.88 -12.27
C THR A 251 8.13 -14.63 -11.45
N GLY A 252 9.20 -15.37 -11.68
CA GLY A 252 10.45 -15.22 -10.93
C GLY A 252 10.30 -15.72 -9.47
N SER A 253 11.09 -15.19 -8.50
CA SER A 253 12.11 -14.15 -8.71
C SER A 253 13.28 -14.66 -9.57
N LYS A 254 14.21 -13.76 -9.94
CA LYS A 254 15.43 -14.18 -10.64
C LYS A 254 16.19 -15.22 -9.84
N ASP A 255 16.37 -15.01 -8.53
CA ASP A 255 17.13 -15.91 -7.67
C ASP A 255 16.43 -17.25 -7.48
N HIS A 256 15.09 -17.23 -7.32
CA HIS A 256 14.28 -18.44 -7.32
C HIS A 256 14.45 -19.26 -8.63
N ASN A 257 14.34 -18.60 -9.79
CA ASN A 257 14.51 -19.23 -11.08
C ASN A 257 15.92 -19.82 -11.28
N VAL A 258 16.95 -19.16 -10.78
CA VAL A 258 18.32 -19.69 -10.82
C VAL A 258 18.42 -20.97 -10.00
N ALA A 259 17.89 -20.96 -8.77
CA ALA A 259 17.92 -22.14 -7.89
C ALA A 259 17.07 -23.30 -8.46
N LEU A 260 15.89 -23.01 -9.02
CA LEU A 260 15.03 -23.99 -9.64
C LEU A 260 15.69 -24.64 -10.88
N ARG A 261 16.33 -23.85 -11.74
CA ARG A 261 17.10 -24.37 -12.89
C ARG A 261 18.32 -25.19 -12.47
N GLN A 262 19.03 -24.80 -11.42
CA GLN A 262 20.14 -25.61 -10.88
C GLN A 262 19.66 -26.97 -10.38
N ARG A 263 18.47 -27.02 -9.75
CA ARG A 263 17.85 -28.29 -9.37
C ARG A 263 17.49 -29.13 -10.59
N ALA A 264 16.86 -28.54 -11.61
CA ALA A 264 16.55 -29.22 -12.86
C ALA A 264 17.78 -29.86 -13.48
N LEU A 265 18.89 -29.11 -13.58
CA LEU A 265 20.17 -29.62 -14.11
C LEU A 265 20.71 -30.82 -13.32
N LYS A 266 20.66 -30.78 -11.97
CA LYS A 266 21.07 -31.89 -11.10
C LYS A 266 20.24 -33.16 -11.33
N LEU A 267 19.00 -33.03 -11.80
CA LEU A 267 18.09 -34.12 -12.11
C LEU A 267 18.15 -34.55 -13.58
N GLY A 268 19.04 -33.98 -14.40
CA GLY A 268 19.18 -34.30 -15.81
C GLY A 268 18.18 -33.59 -16.72
N PHE A 269 17.64 -32.44 -16.27
CA PHE A 269 16.69 -31.63 -17.04
C PHE A 269 17.22 -30.24 -17.35
N SER A 270 16.72 -29.62 -18.42
CA SER A 270 16.86 -28.20 -18.76
C SER A 270 15.50 -27.51 -18.59
N LEU A 271 15.45 -26.41 -17.84
CA LEU A 271 14.24 -25.62 -17.62
C LEU A 271 14.39 -24.22 -18.22
N ASN A 272 13.46 -23.84 -19.10
CA ASN A 272 13.35 -22.50 -19.68
C ASN A 272 11.88 -22.07 -19.80
N GLU A 273 11.61 -20.93 -20.43
CA GLU A 273 10.26 -20.40 -20.63
C GLU A 273 9.35 -21.24 -21.54
N TYR A 274 9.90 -22.22 -22.25
CA TYR A 274 9.15 -23.09 -23.16
C TYR A 274 8.81 -24.46 -22.54
N GLY A 275 9.52 -24.88 -21.49
CA GLY A 275 9.26 -26.17 -20.85
C GLY A 275 10.42 -26.70 -20.00
N LEU A 276 10.18 -27.86 -19.45
CA LEU A 276 11.16 -28.75 -18.83
C LEU A 276 11.52 -29.85 -19.81
N PHE A 277 12.77 -29.97 -20.20
CA PHE A 277 13.27 -30.90 -21.21
C PHE A 277 14.31 -31.82 -20.59
N ARG A 278 14.27 -33.09 -20.99
CA ARG A 278 15.30 -34.07 -20.61
C ARG A 278 16.58 -33.78 -21.39
N LEU A 279 17.74 -33.72 -20.71
CA LEU A 279 19.01 -33.41 -21.35
C LEU A 279 19.54 -34.51 -22.30
N SER A 280 19.12 -35.79 -22.12
CA SER A 280 19.64 -36.90 -22.92
C SER A 280 19.07 -36.95 -24.33
N ASP A 281 17.84 -36.49 -24.54
CA ASP A 281 17.10 -36.66 -25.81
C ASP A 281 16.25 -35.43 -26.18
N GLU A 282 16.36 -34.35 -25.43
CA GLU A 282 15.62 -33.10 -25.58
C GLU A 282 14.09 -33.29 -25.54
N THR A 283 13.62 -34.44 -25.04
CA THR A 283 12.17 -34.70 -24.90
C THR A 283 11.59 -33.73 -23.85
N ARG A 284 10.47 -33.08 -24.21
CA ARG A 284 9.70 -32.27 -23.31
C ARG A 284 9.00 -33.12 -22.26
N VAL A 285 9.17 -32.78 -20.97
CA VAL A 285 8.64 -33.54 -19.83
C VAL A 285 7.44 -32.83 -19.22
N ALA A 286 7.47 -31.50 -19.13
CA ALA A 286 6.43 -30.66 -18.54
C ALA A 286 6.48 -29.24 -19.12
N GLY A 287 5.39 -28.48 -18.99
CA GLY A 287 5.37 -27.09 -19.45
C GLY A 287 3.99 -26.44 -19.49
N GLU A 288 2.91 -27.22 -19.54
CA GLU A 288 1.55 -26.71 -19.63
C GLU A 288 1.11 -26.03 -18.33
N THR A 289 1.50 -26.59 -17.20
CA THR A 289 1.21 -26.06 -15.87
C THR A 289 2.48 -25.95 -15.02
N GLU A 290 2.48 -24.99 -14.09
CA GLU A 290 3.57 -24.85 -13.12
C GLU A 290 3.63 -26.06 -12.17
N ALA A 291 2.47 -26.65 -11.83
CA ALA A 291 2.39 -27.82 -10.95
C ALA A 291 3.11 -29.04 -11.54
N GLU A 292 2.98 -29.30 -12.84
CA GLU A 292 3.70 -30.39 -13.54
C GLU A 292 5.22 -30.19 -13.45
N ILE A 293 5.70 -28.94 -13.61
CA ILE A 293 7.12 -28.63 -13.52
C ILE A 293 7.64 -28.91 -12.11
N HIS A 294 6.94 -28.42 -11.09
CA HIS A 294 7.32 -28.66 -9.69
C HIS A 294 7.31 -30.17 -9.38
N ALA A 295 6.25 -30.87 -9.75
CA ALA A 295 6.14 -32.34 -9.55
C ALA A 295 7.28 -33.09 -10.24
N ALA A 296 7.60 -32.78 -11.53
CA ALA A 296 8.70 -33.40 -12.26
C ALA A 296 10.07 -33.14 -11.63
N LEU A 297 10.20 -32.05 -10.88
CA LEU A 297 11.39 -31.71 -10.08
C LEU A 297 11.34 -32.29 -8.66
N GLY A 298 10.32 -33.06 -8.30
CA GLY A 298 10.13 -33.65 -6.96
C GLY A 298 9.86 -32.61 -5.88
N LEU A 299 9.08 -31.58 -6.22
CA LEU A 299 8.74 -30.47 -5.34
C LEU A 299 7.23 -30.37 -5.17
N ASP A 300 6.76 -29.99 -3.98
CA ASP A 300 5.42 -29.43 -3.84
C ASP A 300 5.30 -28.14 -4.65
N PHE A 301 4.06 -27.81 -5.03
CA PHE A 301 3.82 -26.52 -5.71
C PHE A 301 4.19 -25.36 -4.80
N ILE A 302 5.10 -24.51 -5.27
CA ILE A 302 5.52 -23.32 -4.56
C ILE A 302 4.64 -22.14 -4.98
N PRO A 303 3.83 -21.58 -4.07
CA PRO A 303 3.03 -20.40 -4.35
C PRO A 303 3.91 -19.23 -4.81
N PRO A 304 3.43 -18.39 -5.76
CA PRO A 304 4.20 -17.25 -6.27
C PRO A 304 4.75 -16.33 -5.18
N GLU A 305 3.98 -16.08 -4.12
CA GLU A 305 4.32 -15.20 -3.01
C GLU A 305 5.58 -15.65 -2.25
N LEU A 306 5.91 -16.95 -2.30
CA LEU A 306 7.08 -17.51 -1.61
C LEU A 306 8.35 -17.53 -2.48
N ARG A 307 8.26 -17.28 -3.79
CA ARG A 307 9.35 -17.44 -4.77
C ARG A 307 10.39 -16.32 -4.70
N GLU A 308 11.07 -16.19 -3.58
CA GLU A 308 12.10 -15.15 -3.34
C GLU A 308 13.47 -15.76 -2.95
N ASN A 309 13.66 -17.07 -3.15
CA ASN A 309 14.87 -17.84 -2.78
C ASN A 309 15.22 -17.72 -1.30
N GLN A 310 14.22 -17.93 -0.43
CA GLN A 310 14.32 -17.82 1.03
C GLN A 310 14.07 -19.18 1.73
N GLY A 311 14.40 -20.29 1.05
CA GLY A 311 14.25 -21.64 1.57
C GLY A 311 12.97 -22.36 1.11
N GLU A 312 12.20 -21.77 0.18
CA GLU A 312 10.96 -22.35 -0.32
C GLU A 312 11.19 -23.62 -1.16
N ILE A 313 12.33 -23.72 -1.83
CA ILE A 313 12.68 -24.93 -2.62
C ILE A 313 12.96 -26.11 -1.69
N GLU A 314 13.73 -25.88 -0.62
CA GLU A 314 14.02 -26.87 0.42
C GLU A 314 12.74 -27.27 1.16
N ALA A 315 11.90 -26.30 1.50
CA ALA A 315 10.62 -26.57 2.15
C ALA A 315 9.68 -27.40 1.25
N ALA A 316 9.62 -27.10 -0.06
CA ALA A 316 8.84 -27.87 -1.03
C ALA A 316 9.39 -29.28 -1.21
N LEU A 317 10.71 -29.46 -1.16
CA LEU A 317 11.36 -30.77 -1.26
C LEU A 317 11.05 -31.66 -0.06
N HIS A 318 10.95 -31.06 1.13
CA HIS A 318 10.69 -31.77 2.38
C HIS A 318 9.21 -31.79 2.79
N HIS A 319 8.30 -31.32 1.94
CA HIS A 319 6.86 -31.23 2.22
C HIS A 319 6.54 -30.41 3.48
N THR A 320 7.27 -29.32 3.71
CA THR A 320 7.16 -28.44 4.90
C THR A 320 6.71 -27.02 4.55
N LEU A 321 6.21 -26.80 3.33
CA LEU A 321 5.59 -25.52 3.00
C LEU A 321 4.38 -25.26 3.90
N PRO A 322 4.20 -24.04 4.44
CA PRO A 322 3.04 -23.74 5.26
C PRO A 322 1.75 -23.75 4.44
N ALA A 323 0.64 -24.15 5.07
CA ALA A 323 -0.69 -23.89 4.55
C ALA A 323 -0.95 -22.38 4.68
N LEU A 324 -0.70 -21.62 3.60
CA LEU A 324 -0.78 -20.16 3.61
C LEU A 324 -2.20 -19.68 3.88
N ILE A 325 -2.30 -18.61 4.68
CA ILE A 325 -3.56 -17.90 4.93
C ILE A 325 -4.21 -17.46 3.61
N GLU A 326 -5.54 -17.46 3.59
CA GLU A 326 -6.34 -17.01 2.45
C GLU A 326 -7.29 -15.87 2.86
N PRO A 327 -7.76 -15.02 1.90
CA PRO A 327 -8.70 -13.93 2.21
C PRO A 327 -9.96 -14.40 2.94
N ARG A 328 -10.46 -15.59 2.62
CA ARG A 328 -11.66 -16.19 3.25
C ARG A 328 -11.46 -16.56 4.73
N ASP A 329 -10.23 -16.63 5.22
CA ASP A 329 -9.93 -16.94 6.61
C ASP A 329 -10.13 -15.72 7.53
N ILE A 330 -10.11 -14.50 6.96
CA ILE A 330 -10.29 -13.25 7.70
C ILE A 330 -11.75 -13.09 8.11
N ARG A 331 -11.99 -12.92 9.41
CA ARG A 331 -13.33 -12.80 10.00
C ARG A 331 -13.67 -11.39 10.47
N GLY A 332 -12.69 -10.53 10.61
CA GLY A 332 -12.90 -9.16 11.06
C GLY A 332 -11.76 -8.22 10.69
N ASP A 333 -12.04 -6.93 10.71
CA ASP A 333 -11.08 -5.85 10.53
C ASP A 333 -10.99 -5.01 11.81
N LEU A 334 -9.78 -4.76 12.28
CA LEU A 334 -9.53 -4.27 13.63
C LEU A 334 -8.81 -2.91 13.67
N HIS A 335 -8.74 -2.21 12.53
CA HIS A 335 -8.16 -0.88 12.44
C HIS A 335 -8.86 -0.09 11.35
N MET A 336 -9.71 0.86 11.75
CA MET A 336 -10.41 1.77 10.84
C MET A 336 -10.89 3.03 11.56
N HIS A 337 -11.10 4.08 10.79
CA HIS A 337 -11.41 5.43 11.26
C HIS A 337 -12.77 5.90 10.78
N THR A 338 -13.39 6.77 11.58
CA THR A 338 -14.68 7.38 11.30
C THR A 338 -14.58 8.90 11.26
N ARG A 339 -15.73 9.57 11.05
CA ARG A 339 -15.80 11.04 11.14
C ARG A 339 -15.56 11.61 12.54
N GLU A 340 -15.45 10.74 13.54
CA GLU A 340 -15.06 11.17 14.89
C GLU A 340 -13.59 11.65 14.91
N SER A 341 -12.73 11.09 14.07
CA SER A 341 -11.39 11.61 13.82
C SER A 341 -11.24 12.12 12.38
N ASP A 342 -10.56 11.45 11.50
CA ASP A 342 -10.24 11.85 10.13
C ASP A 342 -10.79 10.93 9.04
N GLY A 343 -11.54 9.92 9.42
CA GLY A 343 -12.30 9.10 8.50
C GLY A 343 -13.43 9.87 7.81
N ARG A 344 -13.95 9.34 6.71
CA ARG A 344 -14.94 10.01 5.85
C ARG A 344 -16.35 9.50 6.00
N ALA A 345 -16.54 8.41 6.73
CA ALA A 345 -17.80 7.79 6.96
C ALA A 345 -18.15 7.78 8.45
N THR A 346 -19.42 7.68 8.75
CA THR A 346 -19.89 7.46 10.10
C THR A 346 -19.58 6.03 10.54
N PHE A 347 -19.58 5.79 11.84
CA PHE A 347 -19.49 4.46 12.42
C PHE A 347 -20.49 3.47 11.79
N HIS A 348 -21.76 3.88 11.60
CA HIS A 348 -22.78 3.02 11.01
C HIS A 348 -22.51 2.68 9.54
N GLU A 349 -22.01 3.63 8.75
CA GLU A 349 -21.62 3.40 7.34
C GLU A 349 -20.43 2.44 7.24
N MET A 350 -19.45 2.57 8.13
CA MET A 350 -18.32 1.63 8.18
C MET A 350 -18.77 0.22 8.59
N ALA A 351 -19.66 0.12 9.59
CA ALA A 351 -20.22 -1.16 10.03
C ALA A 351 -21.05 -1.85 8.93
N ALA A 352 -21.86 -1.09 8.21
CA ALA A 352 -22.66 -1.62 7.09
C ALA A 352 -21.75 -2.16 5.97
N ALA A 353 -20.73 -1.41 5.57
CA ALA A 353 -19.79 -1.83 4.53
C ALA A 353 -18.97 -3.08 4.95
N ALA A 354 -18.54 -3.15 6.20
CA ALA A 354 -17.86 -4.33 6.74
C ALA A 354 -18.78 -5.58 6.74
N GLN A 355 -20.05 -5.39 7.05
CA GLN A 355 -21.04 -6.48 6.99
C GLN A 355 -21.26 -6.97 5.55
N GLU A 356 -21.31 -6.07 4.56
CA GLU A 356 -21.42 -6.44 3.14
C GLU A 356 -20.20 -7.26 2.66
N LEU A 357 -19.02 -7.00 3.20
CA LEU A 357 -17.80 -7.80 2.96
C LEU A 357 -17.78 -9.14 3.71
N GLY A 358 -18.78 -9.43 4.54
CA GLY A 358 -18.91 -10.68 5.27
C GLY A 358 -18.10 -10.75 6.56
N HIS A 359 -17.63 -9.63 7.10
CA HIS A 359 -16.98 -9.61 8.41
C HIS A 359 -17.97 -9.96 9.53
N ALA A 360 -17.51 -10.75 10.48
CA ALA A 360 -18.28 -11.12 11.68
C ALA A 360 -18.13 -10.08 12.80
N TYR A 361 -17.01 -9.38 12.83
CA TYR A 361 -16.70 -8.34 13.80
C TYR A 361 -15.72 -7.31 13.23
N ILE A 362 -15.75 -6.09 13.78
CA ILE A 362 -14.81 -5.01 13.48
C ILE A 362 -14.42 -4.28 14.76
N ALA A 363 -13.29 -3.56 14.75
CA ALA A 363 -12.99 -2.54 15.74
C ALA A 363 -12.93 -1.17 15.06
N ILE A 364 -13.66 -0.19 15.61
CA ILE A 364 -13.50 1.22 15.23
C ILE A 364 -12.39 1.80 16.12
N THR A 365 -11.38 2.37 15.51
CA THR A 365 -10.14 2.76 16.20
C THR A 365 -9.71 4.18 15.83
N ASP A 366 -10.61 5.14 15.98
CA ASP A 366 -10.33 6.55 15.75
C ASP A 366 -9.08 7.02 16.53
N HIS A 367 -8.38 8.04 16.02
CA HIS A 367 -7.15 8.55 16.62
C HIS A 367 -7.34 9.14 18.01
N SER A 368 -6.29 9.08 18.86
CA SER A 368 -6.22 9.75 20.15
C SER A 368 -5.83 11.24 20.03
N LYS A 369 -6.00 12.00 21.12
CA LYS A 369 -5.93 13.46 21.18
C LYS A 369 -4.61 14.08 20.73
N SER A 370 -3.47 13.37 20.83
CA SER A 370 -2.17 13.91 20.37
C SER A 370 -2.13 14.17 18.87
N LEU A 371 -2.94 13.46 18.09
CA LEU A 371 -3.09 13.73 16.67
C LEU A 371 -4.18 14.80 16.42
N ALA A 372 -3.93 15.99 16.92
CA ALA A 372 -4.87 17.12 16.85
C ALA A 372 -5.32 17.47 15.42
N MET A 373 -4.47 17.22 14.42
CA MET A 373 -4.80 17.46 13.00
C MET A 373 -5.90 16.51 12.50
N ALA A 374 -5.99 15.31 13.08
CA ALA A 374 -7.01 14.33 12.79
C ALA A 374 -8.25 14.44 13.71
N ASN A 375 -8.40 15.51 14.51
CA ASN A 375 -9.47 15.65 15.48
C ASN A 375 -9.54 14.50 16.51
N GLY A 376 -8.38 13.96 16.92
CA GLY A 376 -8.30 12.79 17.80
C GLY A 376 -9.11 12.91 19.09
N LEU A 377 -9.56 11.77 19.59
CA LEU A 377 -10.46 11.66 20.75
C LEU A 377 -9.70 11.85 22.06
N ASP A 378 -10.26 12.68 22.95
CA ASP A 378 -9.88 12.72 24.36
C ASP A 378 -10.56 11.59 25.15
N GLU A 379 -10.22 11.43 26.43
CA GLU A 379 -10.76 10.40 27.33
C GLU A 379 -12.28 10.42 27.37
N ARG A 380 -12.88 11.60 27.42
CA ARG A 380 -14.33 11.77 27.50
C ARG A 380 -15.00 11.29 26.20
N ARG A 381 -14.47 11.66 25.04
CA ARG A 381 -15.01 11.25 23.74
C ARG A 381 -14.82 9.75 23.51
N ALA A 382 -13.67 9.19 23.87
CA ALA A 382 -13.38 7.76 23.75
C ALA A 382 -14.36 6.91 24.60
N VAL A 383 -14.60 7.29 25.85
CA VAL A 383 -15.55 6.59 26.74
C VAL A 383 -16.99 6.76 26.25
N ALA A 384 -17.37 7.95 25.76
CA ALA A 384 -18.69 8.19 25.18
C ALA A 384 -18.92 7.32 23.93
N PHE A 385 -17.94 7.22 23.05
CA PHE A 385 -17.98 6.36 21.86
C PHE A 385 -18.11 4.88 22.25
N ALA A 386 -17.38 4.42 23.27
CA ALA A 386 -17.54 3.05 23.78
C ALA A 386 -18.96 2.77 24.29
N ALA A 387 -19.64 3.76 24.88
CA ALA A 387 -21.02 3.63 25.28
C ALA A 387 -21.97 3.53 24.07
N GLU A 388 -21.73 4.30 23.00
CA GLU A 388 -22.48 4.23 21.75
C GLU A 388 -22.35 2.85 21.09
N VAL A 389 -21.14 2.32 21.00
CA VAL A 389 -20.87 0.97 20.48
C VAL A 389 -21.58 -0.10 21.31
N ARG A 390 -21.57 0.01 22.64
CA ARG A 390 -22.34 -0.90 23.52
C ARG A 390 -23.84 -0.84 23.22
N GLN A 391 -24.39 0.35 23.01
CA GLN A 391 -25.81 0.52 22.67
C GLN A 391 -26.14 -0.09 21.31
N PHE A 392 -25.31 0.13 20.29
CA PHE A 392 -25.47 -0.49 18.97
C PHE A 392 -25.49 -2.02 19.07
N ASN A 393 -24.53 -2.60 19.78
CA ASN A 393 -24.45 -4.04 19.96
C ASN A 393 -25.63 -4.63 20.74
N ALA A 394 -26.23 -3.88 21.66
CA ALA A 394 -27.40 -4.30 22.41
C ALA A 394 -28.64 -4.49 21.48
N GLY A 395 -28.69 -3.85 20.33
CA GLY A 395 -29.67 -4.06 19.27
C GLY A 395 -29.58 -5.42 18.57
N GLY A 396 -28.54 -6.21 18.82
CA GLY A 396 -28.32 -7.54 18.24
C GLY A 396 -27.99 -7.54 16.74
N PRO A 397 -27.10 -6.64 16.25
CA PRO A 397 -26.72 -6.63 14.84
C PRO A 397 -25.98 -7.93 14.48
N PRO A 398 -26.00 -8.35 13.19
CA PRO A 398 -25.25 -9.54 12.74
C PRO A 398 -23.73 -9.33 12.80
N LEU A 399 -23.26 -8.09 12.71
CA LEU A 399 -21.87 -7.69 12.86
C LEU A 399 -21.64 -7.19 14.29
N ARG A 400 -20.65 -7.74 14.99
CA ARG A 400 -20.21 -7.22 16.29
C ARG A 400 -19.21 -6.10 16.09
N VAL A 401 -19.43 -4.95 16.73
CA VAL A 401 -18.47 -3.84 16.77
C VAL A 401 -17.74 -3.82 18.11
N LEU A 402 -16.44 -3.67 18.08
CA LEU A 402 -15.58 -3.45 19.24
C LEU A 402 -15.30 -1.94 19.34
N SER A 403 -15.44 -1.39 20.54
CA SER A 403 -15.02 -0.04 20.83
C SER A 403 -13.50 -0.02 20.93
N GLY A 404 -12.84 0.68 20.02
CA GLY A 404 -11.38 0.72 19.97
C GLY A 404 -10.83 2.15 19.90
N LEU A 405 -9.52 2.25 19.91
CA LEU A 405 -8.79 3.48 19.72
C LEU A 405 -7.42 3.17 19.11
N GLU A 406 -7.02 3.94 18.09
CA GLU A 406 -5.62 4.06 17.72
C GLU A 406 -4.97 5.12 18.61
N CYS A 407 -4.31 4.64 19.66
CA CYS A 407 -3.71 5.49 20.67
C CYS A 407 -2.25 5.77 20.36
N ASP A 408 -1.89 7.07 20.31
CA ASP A 408 -0.50 7.48 20.12
C ASP A 408 0.40 7.00 21.26
N ILE A 409 1.57 6.46 20.90
CA ILE A 409 2.67 6.26 21.82
C ILE A 409 3.41 7.58 21.97
N LEU A 410 3.37 8.21 23.13
CA LEU A 410 4.08 9.46 23.42
C LEU A 410 5.60 9.27 23.35
N ARG A 411 6.36 10.37 23.30
CA ARG A 411 7.81 10.31 23.20
C ARG A 411 8.49 9.45 24.27
N ASP A 412 7.94 9.45 25.48
CA ASP A 412 8.46 8.68 26.61
C ASP A 412 7.92 7.25 26.71
N GLY A 413 7.12 6.81 25.73
CA GLY A 413 6.54 5.47 25.64
C GLY A 413 5.23 5.27 26.41
N ARG A 414 4.70 6.29 27.10
CA ARG A 414 3.34 6.24 27.69
C ARG A 414 2.30 6.34 26.56
N MET A 415 1.13 5.79 26.82
CA MET A 415 -0.02 5.97 25.95
C MET A 415 -0.58 7.41 26.10
N ASP A 416 -1.16 7.93 25.02
CA ASP A 416 -1.68 9.30 24.97
C ASP A 416 -2.90 9.52 25.88
N LEU A 417 -3.76 8.49 26.05
CA LEU A 417 -4.88 8.54 26.98
C LEU A 417 -4.52 7.89 28.32
N GLU A 418 -5.22 8.32 29.37
CA GLU A 418 -5.08 7.74 30.71
C GLU A 418 -5.55 6.27 30.76
N ASP A 419 -4.88 5.44 31.57
CA ASP A 419 -5.15 4.00 31.70
C ASP A 419 -6.63 3.70 32.03
N GLY A 420 -7.27 4.56 32.85
CA GLY A 420 -8.68 4.40 33.19
C GLY A 420 -9.62 4.52 31.99
N ALA A 421 -9.34 5.41 31.05
CA ALA A 421 -10.11 5.55 29.82
C ALA A 421 -9.83 4.40 28.84
N LEU A 422 -8.57 3.99 28.72
CA LEU A 422 -8.19 2.86 27.86
C LEU A 422 -8.79 1.54 28.34
N ALA A 423 -8.98 1.35 29.64
CA ALA A 423 -9.59 0.15 30.22
C ALA A 423 -11.11 0.03 29.92
N GLU A 424 -11.77 1.13 29.53
CA GLU A 424 -13.20 1.13 29.11
C GLU A 424 -13.39 0.68 27.65
N LEU A 425 -12.30 0.53 26.89
CA LEU A 425 -12.31 0.13 25.49
C LEU A 425 -12.11 -1.38 25.33
N ASP A 426 -12.72 -1.94 24.29
CA ASP A 426 -12.53 -3.37 23.95
C ASP A 426 -11.19 -3.64 23.28
N PHE A 427 -10.62 -2.64 22.57
CA PHE A 427 -9.46 -2.85 21.70
C PHE A 427 -8.60 -1.59 21.52
N VAL A 428 -7.30 -1.67 21.81
CA VAL A 428 -6.37 -0.54 21.66
C VAL A 428 -5.23 -0.94 20.73
N VAL A 429 -5.07 -0.15 19.67
CA VAL A 429 -3.91 -0.17 18.76
C VAL A 429 -2.94 0.91 19.21
N ALA A 430 -1.71 0.54 19.51
CA ALA A 430 -0.66 1.49 19.91
C ALA A 430 0.19 1.87 18.70
N SER A 431 0.24 3.16 18.34
CA SER A 431 0.88 3.64 17.11
C SER A 431 1.85 4.78 17.34
N VAL A 432 2.86 4.89 16.46
CA VAL A 432 3.84 5.98 16.44
C VAL A 432 3.53 6.93 15.29
N HIS A 433 3.05 8.14 15.60
CA HIS A 433 2.80 9.18 14.59
C HIS A 433 3.76 10.38 14.71
N SER A 434 4.49 10.49 15.81
CA SER A 434 5.41 11.60 16.08
C SER A 434 6.79 11.09 16.49
N TYR A 435 7.80 11.97 16.45
CA TYR A 435 9.18 11.67 16.89
C TYR A 435 9.77 10.40 16.21
N MET A 436 9.50 10.21 14.92
CA MET A 436 9.94 9.02 14.16
C MET A 436 11.46 8.98 13.92
N SER A 437 12.17 10.07 14.20
CA SER A 437 13.63 10.20 14.04
C SER A 437 14.42 10.02 15.35
N LEU A 438 13.82 9.36 16.34
CA LEU A 438 14.55 8.99 17.58
C LEU A 438 15.68 8.00 17.23
N GLU A 439 16.72 8.02 18.08
CA GLU A 439 17.78 6.99 17.99
C GLU A 439 17.20 5.59 18.24
N PRO A 440 17.76 4.54 17.62
CA PRO A 440 17.18 3.19 17.70
C PRO A 440 16.94 2.70 19.13
N ALA A 441 17.83 2.97 20.07
CA ALA A 441 17.67 2.60 21.48
C ALA A 441 16.49 3.32 22.13
N GLU A 442 16.34 4.64 21.91
CA GLU A 442 15.23 5.44 22.45
C GLU A 442 13.88 4.96 21.87
N MET A 443 13.84 4.64 20.56
CA MET A 443 12.63 4.10 19.93
C MET A 443 12.29 2.71 20.48
N THR A 444 13.29 1.88 20.74
CA THR A 444 13.11 0.56 21.36
C THR A 444 12.49 0.67 22.75
N ASP A 445 13.06 1.53 23.60
CA ASP A 445 12.55 1.76 24.96
C ASP A 445 11.12 2.32 24.96
N ARG A 446 10.83 3.21 23.99
CA ARG A 446 9.49 3.76 23.75
C ARG A 446 8.47 2.67 23.45
N LEU A 447 8.77 1.77 22.51
CA LEU A 447 7.89 0.67 22.11
C LEU A 447 7.73 -0.36 23.23
N LEU A 448 8.81 -0.70 23.94
CA LEU A 448 8.77 -1.63 25.08
C LEU A 448 7.84 -1.12 26.18
N ARG A 449 7.90 0.18 26.50
CA ARG A 449 7.02 0.77 27.51
C ARG A 449 5.55 0.76 27.06
N ALA A 450 5.26 1.02 25.78
CA ALA A 450 3.90 0.92 25.26
C ALA A 450 3.34 -0.52 25.37
N ILE A 451 4.16 -1.54 25.09
CA ILE A 451 3.80 -2.97 25.21
C ILE A 451 3.48 -3.33 26.68
N GLU A 452 4.02 -2.62 27.67
CA GLU A 452 3.72 -2.85 29.09
C GLU A 452 2.30 -2.41 29.50
N CYS A 453 1.65 -1.54 28.71
CA CYS A 453 0.29 -1.09 28.99
C CYS A 453 -0.72 -2.25 28.78
N PRO A 454 -1.51 -2.64 29.82
CA PRO A 454 -2.41 -3.80 29.74
C PRO A 454 -3.53 -3.65 28.70
N SER A 455 -3.91 -2.41 28.38
CA SER A 455 -4.96 -2.12 27.38
C SER A 455 -4.47 -2.31 25.94
N VAL A 456 -3.18 -2.23 25.68
CA VAL A 456 -2.61 -2.38 24.34
C VAL A 456 -2.71 -3.84 23.87
N LYS A 457 -3.34 -4.04 22.71
CA LYS A 457 -3.50 -5.37 22.10
C LYS A 457 -2.65 -5.54 20.86
N VAL A 458 -2.33 -4.44 20.18
CA VAL A 458 -1.65 -4.44 18.88
C VAL A 458 -0.67 -3.27 18.80
N LEU A 459 0.49 -3.51 18.19
CA LEU A 459 1.35 -2.45 17.66
C LEU A 459 0.90 -2.16 16.22
N GLY A 460 0.34 -0.97 15.99
CA GLY A 460 -0.16 -0.49 14.70
C GLY A 460 0.99 -0.08 13.78
N HIS A 461 0.89 -0.41 12.46
CA HIS A 461 1.91 -0.13 11.43
C HIS A 461 3.34 0.02 12.02
N PRO A 462 3.91 -1.12 12.49
CA PRO A 462 4.98 -1.15 13.50
C PRO A 462 6.33 -0.57 13.06
N THR A 463 6.50 -0.22 11.79
CA THR A 463 7.71 0.45 11.31
C THR A 463 7.45 1.89 10.86
N GLY A 464 6.18 2.30 10.78
CA GLY A 464 5.77 3.64 10.36
C GLY A 464 6.18 4.02 8.95
N ARG A 465 6.56 3.04 8.12
CA ARG A 465 6.94 3.29 6.72
C ARG A 465 5.75 3.79 5.89
N VAL A 466 6.03 4.58 4.88
CA VAL A 466 5.09 4.93 3.81
C VAL A 466 5.81 4.70 2.49
N LEU A 467 5.35 3.71 1.74
CA LEU A 467 5.99 3.25 0.51
C LEU A 467 6.17 4.40 -0.49
N LEU A 468 7.33 4.47 -1.11
CA LEU A 468 7.74 5.51 -2.05
C LEU A 468 7.86 6.93 -1.44
N HIS A 469 7.57 7.11 -0.13
CA HIS A 469 7.55 8.43 0.52
C HIS A 469 8.39 8.51 1.80
N ARG A 470 8.37 7.50 2.66
CA ARG A 470 9.04 7.54 3.96
C ARG A 470 9.56 6.16 4.36
N ASP A 471 10.85 6.11 4.71
CA ASP A 471 11.47 4.91 5.26
C ASP A 471 10.92 4.56 6.65
N ALA A 472 11.10 3.28 7.02
CA ALA A 472 10.81 2.80 8.36
C ALA A 472 11.67 3.51 9.41
N TYR A 473 11.10 3.83 10.57
CA TYR A 473 11.91 4.21 11.72
C TYR A 473 12.69 2.99 12.26
N ARG A 474 13.82 3.26 12.93
CA ARG A 474 14.73 2.22 13.37
C ARG A 474 14.53 1.90 14.85
N TYR A 475 14.53 0.61 15.18
CA TYR A 475 14.53 0.10 16.55
C TYR A 475 15.09 -1.33 16.56
N GLU A 476 15.38 -1.87 17.75
CA GLU A 476 15.84 -3.25 17.94
C GLU A 476 14.65 -4.22 17.79
N PHE A 477 14.35 -4.57 16.54
CA PHE A 477 13.15 -5.32 16.16
C PHE A 477 12.97 -6.61 16.97
N ASP A 478 14.03 -7.43 17.08
CA ASP A 478 13.98 -8.71 17.81
C ASP A 478 13.64 -8.52 19.28
N THR A 479 14.13 -7.45 19.90
CA THR A 479 13.88 -7.12 21.30
C THR A 479 12.40 -6.78 21.51
N VAL A 480 11.85 -5.92 20.66
CA VAL A 480 10.44 -5.53 20.73
C VAL A 480 9.53 -6.72 20.39
N ALA A 481 9.88 -7.52 19.38
CA ALA A 481 9.11 -8.70 18.99
C ALA A 481 9.03 -9.75 20.13
N ARG A 482 10.14 -10.03 20.81
CA ARG A 482 10.13 -10.95 21.97
C ARG A 482 9.28 -10.41 23.13
N ALA A 483 9.34 -9.11 23.40
CA ALA A 483 8.53 -8.48 24.42
C ALA A 483 7.03 -8.55 24.07
N ALA A 484 6.68 -8.24 22.83
CA ALA A 484 5.31 -8.33 22.32
C ALA A 484 4.77 -9.78 22.43
N ALA A 485 5.54 -10.77 21.97
CA ALA A 485 5.18 -12.18 22.08
C ALA A 485 4.97 -12.61 23.56
N ALA A 486 5.85 -12.20 24.46
CA ALA A 486 5.76 -12.53 25.88
C ALA A 486 4.55 -11.89 26.58
N ARG A 487 4.08 -10.75 26.08
CA ARG A 487 2.91 -10.00 26.59
C ARG A 487 1.64 -10.28 25.80
N GLY A 488 1.71 -11.11 24.72
CA GLY A 488 0.59 -11.40 23.85
C GLY A 488 0.12 -10.21 23.01
N VAL A 489 0.91 -9.14 22.90
CA VAL A 489 0.65 -8.02 22.01
C VAL A 489 0.95 -8.46 20.58
N ALA A 490 -0.04 -8.33 19.68
CA ALA A 490 0.11 -8.71 18.30
C ALA A 490 0.82 -7.61 17.47
N PHE A 491 1.43 -8.00 16.36
CA PHE A 491 1.84 -7.05 15.33
C PHE A 491 0.74 -6.86 14.29
N GLU A 492 0.53 -5.63 13.88
CA GLU A 492 -0.32 -5.33 12.73
C GLU A 492 0.39 -5.70 11.42
N ILE A 493 -0.37 -6.26 10.49
CA ILE A 493 -0.09 -6.26 9.07
C ILE A 493 -1.08 -5.28 8.44
N ASN A 494 -0.69 -4.01 8.39
CA ASN A 494 -1.50 -2.93 7.84
C ASN A 494 -1.64 -3.10 6.33
N SER A 495 -2.87 -3.20 5.86
CA SER A 495 -3.21 -3.50 4.47
C SER A 495 -3.31 -2.26 3.58
N SER A 496 -3.15 -1.05 4.13
CA SER A 496 -3.10 0.16 3.31
C SER A 496 -2.01 0.02 2.25
N PRO A 497 -2.34 0.15 0.95
CA PRO A 497 -1.36 0.01 -0.13
C PRO A 497 -0.18 0.96 -0.04
N GLU A 498 -0.33 2.08 0.67
CA GLU A 498 0.74 3.04 0.92
C GLU A 498 1.69 2.58 2.03
N ARG A 499 1.26 1.65 2.89
CA ARG A 499 2.05 1.16 4.03
C ARG A 499 2.55 -0.27 3.85
N LEU A 500 1.63 -1.23 3.77
CA LEU A 500 1.87 -2.68 3.80
C LEU A 500 2.89 -3.04 4.90
N ASP A 501 2.60 -2.60 6.12
CA ASP A 501 3.47 -2.63 7.29
C ASP A 501 2.88 -3.55 8.38
N LEU A 502 3.51 -4.62 8.71
CA LEU A 502 4.87 -5.11 8.47
C LEU A 502 5.08 -5.67 7.06
N HIS A 503 6.32 -5.56 6.57
CA HIS A 503 6.73 -6.21 5.34
C HIS A 503 7.19 -7.67 5.55
N ALA A 504 7.13 -8.46 4.47
CA ALA A 504 7.31 -9.90 4.53
C ALA A 504 8.52 -10.44 5.31
N PRO A 505 9.76 -9.92 5.17
CA PRO A 505 10.90 -10.36 5.98
C PRO A 505 10.70 -10.18 7.49
N LEU A 506 10.13 -9.05 7.92
CA LEU A 506 9.86 -8.81 9.35
C LEU A 506 8.68 -9.63 9.86
N ILE A 507 7.65 -9.88 9.04
CA ILE A 507 6.56 -10.82 9.37
C ILE A 507 7.15 -12.20 9.66
N ARG A 508 7.98 -12.72 8.77
CA ARG A 508 8.62 -14.02 8.95
C ARG A 508 9.47 -14.05 10.22
N ARG A 509 10.26 -12.99 10.44
CA ARG A 509 11.10 -12.88 11.66
C ARG A 509 10.28 -12.83 12.94
N ALA A 510 9.21 -12.03 12.98
CA ALA A 510 8.31 -11.95 14.13
C ALA A 510 7.63 -13.29 14.42
N ARG A 511 7.18 -14.02 13.38
CA ARG A 511 6.64 -15.38 13.51
C ARG A 511 7.64 -16.34 14.17
N GLU A 512 8.90 -16.32 13.71
CA GLU A 512 9.98 -17.12 14.31
C GLU A 512 10.21 -16.79 15.80
N LEU A 513 9.93 -15.57 16.21
CA LEU A 513 10.04 -15.09 17.60
C LEU A 513 8.77 -15.33 18.42
N GLY A 514 7.75 -15.98 17.84
CA GLY A 514 6.51 -16.37 18.52
C GLY A 514 5.41 -15.31 18.52
N CYS A 515 5.55 -14.23 17.75
CA CYS A 515 4.52 -13.21 17.65
C CYS A 515 3.27 -13.72 16.96
N LYS A 516 2.12 -13.16 17.33
CA LYS A 516 0.85 -13.25 16.61
C LYS A 516 0.61 -11.96 15.81
N PHE A 517 -0.30 -12.05 14.84
CA PHE A 517 -0.59 -10.95 13.92
C PHE A 517 -2.07 -10.65 13.88
N ILE A 518 -2.40 -9.41 13.50
CA ILE A 518 -3.69 -9.06 12.92
C ILE A 518 -3.48 -8.51 11.52
N ILE A 519 -4.44 -8.72 10.64
CA ILE A 519 -4.49 -8.08 9.32
C ILE A 519 -5.61 -7.07 9.36
N SER A 520 -5.31 -5.79 9.14
CA SER A 520 -6.25 -4.69 9.24
C SER A 520 -6.03 -3.66 8.15
N THR A 521 -7.06 -2.89 7.82
CA THR A 521 -7.04 -2.04 6.62
C THR A 521 -6.58 -0.61 6.86
N ASP A 522 -6.65 -0.12 8.10
CA ASP A 522 -6.44 1.30 8.41
C ASP A 522 -7.39 2.18 7.57
N ALA A 523 -8.65 1.70 7.44
CA ALA A 523 -9.61 2.23 6.50
C ALA A 523 -10.17 3.57 6.98
N HIS A 524 -10.02 4.62 6.16
CA HIS A 524 -10.60 5.95 6.36
C HIS A 524 -11.85 6.19 5.48
N HIS A 525 -12.26 5.19 4.72
CA HIS A 525 -13.42 5.20 3.85
C HIS A 525 -13.93 3.76 3.66
N PRO A 526 -15.26 3.52 3.54
CA PRO A 526 -15.82 2.16 3.36
C PRO A 526 -15.15 1.33 2.27
N ARG A 527 -14.82 1.94 1.12
CA ARG A 527 -14.12 1.25 0.03
C ARG A 527 -12.73 0.73 0.39
N HIS A 528 -12.05 1.31 1.41
CA HIS A 528 -10.72 0.86 1.84
C HIS A 528 -10.78 -0.47 2.59
N LEU A 529 -11.92 -0.87 3.10
CA LEU A 529 -12.10 -2.16 3.78
C LEU A 529 -11.75 -3.34 2.87
N SER A 530 -11.95 -3.21 1.55
CA SER A 530 -11.55 -4.25 0.59
C SER A 530 -10.03 -4.43 0.49
N ASN A 531 -9.22 -3.48 0.98
CA ASN A 531 -7.75 -3.57 0.91
C ASN A 531 -7.16 -4.69 1.77
N PHE A 532 -7.94 -5.35 2.65
CA PHE A 532 -7.45 -6.43 3.50
C PHE A 532 -6.74 -7.54 2.70
N HIS A 533 -7.07 -7.74 1.42
CA HIS A 533 -6.41 -8.73 0.56
C HIS A 533 -4.93 -8.41 0.31
N TYR A 534 -4.50 -7.14 0.36
CA TYR A 534 -3.07 -6.78 0.28
C TYR A 534 -2.32 -7.20 1.54
N GLY A 535 -2.93 -7.02 2.72
CA GLY A 535 -2.39 -7.52 3.98
C GLY A 535 -2.27 -9.04 4.02
N VAL A 536 -3.29 -9.74 3.50
CA VAL A 536 -3.22 -11.21 3.31
C VAL A 536 -2.06 -11.58 2.39
N THR A 537 -1.85 -10.85 1.30
CA THR A 537 -0.70 -11.08 0.41
C THR A 537 0.62 -10.90 1.14
N MET A 538 0.77 -9.88 2.00
CA MET A 538 1.97 -9.70 2.84
C MET A 538 2.14 -10.84 3.84
N ALA A 539 1.06 -11.28 4.48
CA ALA A 539 1.07 -12.43 5.39
C ALA A 539 1.53 -13.72 4.68
N ARG A 540 1.01 -14.00 3.47
CA ARG A 540 1.42 -15.12 2.63
C ARG A 540 2.90 -15.04 2.27
N ARG A 541 3.38 -13.86 1.86
CA ARG A 541 4.81 -13.60 1.61
C ARG A 541 5.67 -13.80 2.86
N GLY A 542 5.13 -13.52 4.04
CA GLY A 542 5.73 -13.76 5.35
C GLY A 542 5.59 -15.20 5.86
N TRP A 543 5.09 -16.12 5.03
CA TRP A 543 4.91 -17.55 5.34
C TRP A 543 3.88 -17.82 6.44
N LEU A 544 2.88 -16.96 6.63
CA LEU A 544 1.86 -17.14 7.66
C LEU A 544 0.76 -18.12 7.21
N SER A 545 0.32 -18.90 8.17
CA SER A 545 -0.93 -19.68 8.12
C SER A 545 -2.05 -18.94 8.87
N ALA A 546 -3.29 -19.39 8.71
CA ALA A 546 -4.43 -18.82 9.44
C ALA A 546 -4.23 -18.85 10.97
N SER A 547 -3.54 -19.85 11.52
CA SER A 547 -3.28 -19.97 12.96
C SER A 547 -2.29 -18.94 13.52
N ASP A 548 -1.55 -18.25 12.65
CA ASP A 548 -0.64 -17.18 13.05
C ASP A 548 -1.37 -15.83 13.21
N VAL A 549 -2.58 -15.69 12.65
CA VAL A 549 -3.35 -14.43 12.54
C VAL A 549 -4.59 -14.48 13.43
N LEU A 550 -4.70 -13.56 14.39
CA LEU A 550 -5.75 -13.57 15.41
C LEU A 550 -7.15 -13.28 14.86
N ASN A 551 -7.27 -12.41 13.88
CA ASN A 551 -8.60 -12.07 13.30
C ASN A 551 -9.10 -13.08 12.24
N THR A 552 -8.52 -14.27 12.20
CA THR A 552 -9.11 -15.47 11.61
C THR A 552 -9.98 -16.26 12.61
N LEU A 553 -9.84 -15.97 13.90
CA LEU A 553 -10.57 -16.66 14.97
C LEU A 553 -12.05 -16.20 15.02
N PRO A 554 -12.97 -17.08 15.47
CA PRO A 554 -14.28 -16.64 15.90
C PRO A 554 -14.19 -15.60 17.01
N LEU A 555 -15.14 -14.66 17.07
CA LEU A 555 -15.10 -13.53 18.00
C LEU A 555 -14.82 -13.93 19.45
N ALA A 556 -15.48 -14.99 19.96
CA ALA A 556 -15.29 -15.43 21.35
C ALA A 556 -13.86 -15.89 21.63
N GLU A 557 -13.25 -16.60 20.68
CA GLU A 557 -11.84 -17.05 20.77
C GLU A 557 -10.88 -15.88 20.60
N PHE A 558 -11.18 -14.95 19.67
CA PHE A 558 -10.41 -13.72 19.49
C PHE A 558 -10.37 -12.90 20.79
N LEU A 559 -11.53 -12.62 21.39
CA LEU A 559 -11.60 -11.88 22.66
C LEU A 559 -10.90 -12.62 23.81
N ALA A 560 -10.91 -13.95 23.82
CA ALA A 560 -10.17 -14.73 24.80
C ALA A 560 -8.65 -14.63 24.59
N SER A 561 -8.19 -14.61 23.32
CA SER A 561 -6.77 -14.54 22.97
C SER A 561 -6.14 -13.16 23.25
N THR A 562 -6.95 -12.11 23.38
CA THR A 562 -6.50 -10.73 23.66
C THR A 562 -6.73 -10.29 25.12
N ARG A 563 -7.21 -11.18 26.00
CA ARG A 563 -7.31 -10.92 27.45
C ARG A 563 -5.96 -11.22 28.11
N HIS A 564 -5.36 -10.19 28.69
CA HIS A 564 -4.13 -10.30 29.49
C HIS A 564 -4.40 -9.94 30.92
#